data_17638d6bf64ea488f30247b7eebeaf9f
#
_entry.id   17638d6bf64ea488f30247b7eebeaf9f
#
_cell.length_a   1.000
_cell.length_b   1.000
_cell.length_c   1.000
_cell.angle_alpha   90.00
_cell.angle_beta   90.00
_cell.angle_gamma   90.00
#
_symmetry.space_group_name_H-M   'P 1'
#
loop_
_entity.id
_entity.type
_entity.pdbx_description
1 polymer ?
#
loop_
_entity_poly.entity_id
_entity_poly.type
_entity_poly.pdbx_seq_one_letter_code
_entity_poly.pdbx_strand_id
1 'polypeptide(L)'
;MCIRDRDKEGNKKDGYQEGMELHAKVTVFSEGCRGHLGKQLIKKFNLDEGKNPQQYGIGLKEIWEVSEEQHQEGLVMHTAGWPLDSKTYGGSFIYHAENKQIFLGYVIGLDYQNPHLSPFDEFQRFKTHKAIRKMFEGGKRISFGARALIEGGLQSLPKMFMPGALLVGCDAGTLNMPKIKGTHTAMKSGMIAAETIFEHIKNKRKLSLYEELFKKSWVHQELHAARNVKPSFSWGLLLGIIFTGIDQILFRGKLPFTLKHKHADHEALKPASKMPKIEYPKPDGKLTFDKTSSVYLTG
;
A
#
# COMPACT_ATOMS: atom_id res chain seq x y z
N MET A 1 13.50 -16.74 5.77
CA MET A 1 14.62 -17.51 6.34
C MET A 1 14.05 -18.77 6.94
N CYS A 2 14.49 -19.93 6.47
CA CYS A 2 13.97 -21.19 6.95
C CYS A 2 14.69 -21.58 8.24
N ILE A 3 14.08 -21.32 9.40
CA ILE A 3 14.58 -21.72 10.72
C ILE A 3 14.77 -23.26 10.81
N ARG A 4 14.19 -23.97 9.85
CA ARG A 4 14.22 -25.42 9.76
C ARG A 4 15.61 -25.98 9.42
N ASP A 5 16.30 -25.31 8.49
CA ASP A 5 17.49 -25.88 7.84
C ASP A 5 18.80 -25.25 8.32
N ARG A 6 18.71 -24.08 8.96
CA ARG A 6 19.86 -23.33 9.48
C ARG A 6 19.61 -22.87 10.92
N ASP A 7 20.65 -22.74 11.69
CA ASP A 7 20.62 -22.13 13.02
C ASP A 7 20.51 -20.58 12.95
N LYS A 8 20.56 -19.93 14.12
CA LYS A 8 20.49 -18.46 14.22
C LYS A 8 21.70 -17.77 13.59
N GLU A 9 22.84 -18.44 13.63
CA GLU A 9 24.11 -18.00 13.09
C GLU A 9 24.23 -18.27 11.59
N GLY A 10 23.28 -19.01 11.00
CA GLY A 10 23.23 -19.34 9.59
C GLY A 10 23.92 -20.65 9.20
N ASN A 11 24.42 -21.43 10.17
CA ASN A 11 25.08 -22.73 9.92
C ASN A 11 24.04 -23.79 9.51
N LYS A 12 24.45 -24.73 8.66
CA LYS A 12 23.61 -25.85 8.23
C LYS A 12 23.34 -26.79 9.40
N LYS A 13 22.08 -27.18 9.59
CA LYS A 13 21.65 -28.24 10.54
C LYS A 13 21.66 -29.61 9.88
N ASP A 14 21.51 -30.69 10.66
CA ASP A 14 21.50 -32.05 10.14
C ASP A 14 20.45 -32.36 9.08
N GLY A 15 19.32 -31.60 9.07
CA GLY A 15 18.27 -31.72 8.05
C GLY A 15 18.41 -30.73 6.90
N TYR A 16 19.56 -30.08 6.70
CA TYR A 16 19.79 -29.14 5.65
C TYR A 16 19.68 -29.79 4.26
N GLN A 17 18.81 -29.24 3.44
CA GLN A 17 18.74 -29.55 2.00
C GLN A 17 19.05 -28.29 1.21
N GLU A 18 19.92 -28.43 0.22
CA GLU A 18 20.22 -27.35 -0.70
C GLU A 18 18.97 -27.00 -1.54
N GLY A 19 18.70 -25.70 -1.73
CA GLY A 19 17.59 -25.27 -2.57
C GLY A 19 17.83 -25.59 -4.04
N MET A 20 16.75 -25.67 -4.81
CA MET A 20 16.85 -25.82 -6.25
C MET A 20 17.20 -24.48 -6.92
N GLU A 21 18.08 -24.51 -7.90
CA GLU A 21 18.37 -23.38 -8.77
C GLU A 21 17.48 -23.42 -10.00
N LEU A 22 16.75 -22.34 -10.24
CA LEU A 22 15.92 -22.16 -11.44
C LEU A 22 16.64 -21.20 -12.40
N HIS A 23 17.12 -21.72 -13.53
CA HIS A 23 17.78 -20.90 -14.55
C HIS A 23 16.77 -20.36 -15.54
N ALA A 24 16.77 -19.02 -15.74
CA ALA A 24 15.89 -18.35 -16.70
C ALA A 24 16.66 -17.27 -17.48
N LYS A 25 16.19 -16.97 -18.69
CA LYS A 25 16.74 -15.88 -19.51
C LYS A 25 16.43 -14.51 -18.91
N VAL A 26 15.27 -14.37 -18.28
CA VAL A 26 14.83 -13.16 -17.58
C VAL A 26 13.99 -13.56 -16.36
N THR A 27 14.24 -12.92 -15.24
CA THR A 27 13.46 -13.09 -14.00
C THR A 27 12.55 -11.89 -13.80
N VAL A 28 11.30 -12.12 -13.43
CA VAL A 28 10.33 -11.06 -13.11
C VAL A 28 10.06 -11.08 -11.62
N PHE A 29 10.32 -9.95 -10.95
CA PHE A 29 10.04 -9.77 -9.53
C PHE A 29 8.68 -9.10 -9.36
N SER A 30 7.78 -9.77 -8.65
CA SER A 30 6.40 -9.35 -8.40
C SER A 30 5.98 -9.64 -6.94
N GLU A 31 6.89 -9.41 -6.00
CA GLU A 31 6.73 -9.76 -4.59
C GLU A 31 5.72 -8.84 -3.84
N GLY A 32 5.22 -7.82 -4.51
CA GLY A 32 4.28 -6.88 -3.95
C GLY A 32 4.94 -5.73 -3.21
N CYS A 33 4.22 -5.13 -2.25
CA CYS A 33 4.74 -4.01 -1.50
C CYS A 33 5.98 -4.43 -0.69
N ARG A 34 7.10 -3.79 -0.98
CA ARG A 34 8.37 -3.99 -0.29
C ARG A 34 8.85 -5.45 -0.28
N GLY A 35 8.95 -6.06 -1.45
CA GLY A 35 9.46 -7.42 -1.65
C GLY A 35 10.83 -7.66 -1.01
N HIS A 36 11.09 -8.88 -0.54
CA HIS A 36 12.36 -9.19 0.10
C HIS A 36 13.54 -9.12 -0.86
N LEU A 37 13.41 -9.69 -2.05
CA LEU A 37 14.43 -9.64 -3.09
C LEU A 37 14.42 -8.28 -3.80
N GLY A 38 13.25 -7.72 -4.08
CA GLY A 38 13.11 -6.40 -4.70
C GLY A 38 13.92 -5.32 -3.97
N LYS A 39 13.87 -5.27 -2.63
CA LYS A 39 14.70 -4.33 -1.82
C LYS A 39 16.18 -4.53 -2.02
N GLN A 40 16.62 -5.78 -2.05
CA GLN A 40 18.05 -6.10 -2.22
C GLN A 40 18.53 -5.71 -3.62
N LEU A 41 17.69 -5.95 -4.63
CA LEU A 41 18.00 -5.61 -6.02
C LEU A 41 18.02 -4.10 -6.26
N ILE A 42 17.04 -3.38 -5.72
CA ILE A 42 17.00 -1.91 -5.76
C ILE A 42 18.33 -1.35 -5.21
N LYS A 43 18.73 -1.81 -4.02
CA LYS A 43 20.00 -1.38 -3.40
C LYS A 43 21.23 -1.83 -4.20
N LYS A 44 21.27 -3.09 -4.64
CA LYS A 44 22.42 -3.67 -5.36
C LYS A 44 22.70 -2.96 -6.68
N PHE A 45 21.66 -2.56 -7.40
CA PHE A 45 21.75 -1.95 -8.72
C PHE A 45 21.49 -0.43 -8.70
N ASN A 46 21.35 0.19 -7.51
CA ASN A 46 21.03 1.62 -7.34
C ASN A 46 19.82 2.06 -8.19
N LEU A 47 18.75 1.24 -8.18
CA LEU A 47 17.62 1.48 -9.08
C LEU A 47 16.77 2.70 -8.67
N ASP A 48 16.91 3.17 -7.43
CA ASP A 48 16.22 4.33 -6.86
C ASP A 48 17.07 5.61 -6.88
N GLU A 49 18.25 5.58 -7.54
CA GLU A 49 19.10 6.75 -7.68
C GLU A 49 18.35 7.92 -8.36
N GLY A 50 18.38 9.09 -7.73
CA GLY A 50 17.69 10.29 -8.20
C GLY A 50 16.16 10.26 -8.08
N LYS A 51 15.57 9.24 -7.42
CA LYS A 51 14.15 9.14 -7.13
C LYS A 51 13.81 9.76 -5.78
N ASN A 52 12.53 10.08 -5.58
CA ASN A 52 12.07 10.47 -4.26
C ASN A 52 12.03 9.25 -3.32
N PRO A 53 12.14 9.44 -1.99
CA PRO A 53 11.96 8.38 -1.04
C PRO A 53 10.60 7.69 -1.26
N GLN A 54 10.58 6.36 -1.12
CA GLN A 54 9.34 5.61 -1.20
C GLN A 54 8.49 5.84 0.05
N GLN A 55 7.19 5.94 -0.15
CA GLN A 55 6.21 6.12 0.91
C GLN A 55 5.37 4.85 1.04
N TYR A 56 4.95 4.54 2.25
CA TYR A 56 4.17 3.35 2.55
C TYR A 56 2.94 3.68 3.40
N GLY A 57 1.93 2.84 3.29
CA GLY A 57 0.78 2.81 4.19
C GLY A 57 0.58 1.41 4.74
N ILE A 58 -0.19 1.32 5.81
CA ILE A 58 -0.75 0.05 6.29
C ILE A 58 -2.25 0.06 6.08
N GLY A 59 -2.76 -0.91 5.35
CA GLY A 59 -4.19 -1.16 5.20
C GLY A 59 -4.62 -2.30 6.11
N LEU A 60 -5.67 -2.05 6.91
CA LEU A 60 -6.35 -3.04 7.73
C LEU A 60 -7.74 -3.24 7.15
N LYS A 61 -8.24 -4.46 7.13
CA LYS A 61 -9.53 -4.80 6.54
C LYS A 61 -10.27 -5.83 7.39
N GLU A 62 -11.56 -5.61 7.54
CA GLU A 62 -12.49 -6.60 8.10
C GLU A 62 -13.63 -6.85 7.14
N ILE A 63 -14.19 -8.06 7.19
CA ILE A 63 -15.45 -8.41 6.52
C ILE A 63 -16.47 -8.72 7.62
N TRP A 64 -17.63 -8.12 7.49
CA TRP A 64 -18.73 -8.25 8.43
C TRP A 64 -19.97 -8.77 7.74
N GLU A 65 -20.67 -9.69 8.38
CA GLU A 65 -22.06 -10.06 8.07
C GLU A 65 -22.97 -9.24 8.97
N VAL A 66 -23.95 -8.55 8.38
CA VAL A 66 -24.85 -7.65 9.08
C VAL A 66 -26.31 -8.00 8.78
N SER A 67 -27.26 -7.37 9.51
CA SER A 67 -28.66 -7.52 9.22
C SER A 67 -29.05 -6.85 7.89
N GLU A 68 -30.21 -7.24 7.35
CA GLU A 68 -30.74 -6.64 6.12
C GLU A 68 -31.00 -5.14 6.27
N GLU A 69 -31.46 -4.73 7.44
CA GLU A 69 -31.74 -3.32 7.77
C GLU A 69 -30.47 -2.44 7.78
N GLN A 70 -29.31 -3.03 8.04
CA GLN A 70 -28.02 -2.34 8.07
C GLN A 70 -27.30 -2.36 6.72
N HIS A 71 -27.81 -3.17 5.77
CA HIS A 71 -27.15 -3.41 4.50
C HIS A 71 -27.84 -2.64 3.36
N GLN A 72 -27.01 -2.04 2.51
CA GLN A 72 -27.43 -1.39 1.27
C GLN A 72 -26.49 -1.81 0.16
N GLU A 73 -26.80 -2.91 -0.54
CA GLU A 73 -25.96 -3.44 -1.61
C GLU A 73 -25.55 -2.36 -2.63
N GLY A 74 -24.28 -2.35 -2.97
CA GLY A 74 -23.69 -1.36 -3.89
C GLY A 74 -23.32 -0.02 -3.25
N LEU A 75 -23.64 0.22 -1.97
CA LEU A 75 -23.18 1.43 -1.27
C LEU A 75 -21.66 1.40 -1.12
N VAL A 76 -21.03 2.46 -1.59
CA VAL A 76 -19.59 2.71 -1.45
C VAL A 76 -19.39 4.04 -0.71
N MET A 77 -18.69 3.99 0.41
CA MET A 77 -18.40 5.15 1.23
C MET A 77 -16.88 5.25 1.48
N HIS A 78 -16.36 6.46 1.38
CA HIS A 78 -14.99 6.79 1.77
C HIS A 78 -15.00 7.86 2.85
N THR A 79 -14.10 7.76 3.82
CA THR A 79 -13.95 8.77 4.88
C THR A 79 -12.50 9.20 5.01
N ALA A 80 -12.29 10.40 5.56
CA ALA A 80 -10.98 10.93 5.92
C ALA A 80 -11.09 11.69 7.26
N GLY A 81 -9.97 11.84 7.97
CA GLY A 81 -9.91 12.54 9.26
C GLY A 81 -10.08 11.58 10.44
N TRP A 82 -10.99 11.91 11.36
CA TRP A 82 -11.16 11.14 12.60
C TRP A 82 -11.18 9.64 12.38
N PRO A 83 -10.49 8.84 13.24
CA PRO A 83 -9.80 9.18 14.50
C PRO A 83 -8.40 9.79 14.32
N LEU A 84 -7.87 9.85 13.11
CA LEU A 84 -6.57 10.46 12.84
C LEU A 84 -6.65 11.98 12.97
N ASP A 85 -5.54 12.59 13.38
CA ASP A 85 -5.37 14.02 13.36
C ASP A 85 -5.18 14.57 11.93
N SER A 86 -5.19 15.88 11.78
CA SER A 86 -5.05 16.54 10.47
C SER A 86 -3.66 16.39 9.83
N LYS A 87 -2.67 15.89 10.55
CA LYS A 87 -1.29 15.69 10.07
C LYS A 87 -0.98 14.25 9.72
N THR A 88 -1.84 13.33 10.11
CA THR A 88 -1.69 11.90 9.79
C THR A 88 -2.55 11.56 8.59
N TYR A 89 -1.89 11.17 7.49
CA TYR A 89 -2.58 10.76 6.27
C TYR A 89 -3.28 9.42 6.47
N GLY A 90 -4.54 9.34 6.06
CA GLY A 90 -5.30 8.09 6.14
C GLY A 90 -6.79 8.29 5.94
N GLY A 91 -7.52 7.19 6.00
CA GLY A 91 -8.97 7.16 5.83
C GLY A 91 -9.52 5.76 5.68
N SER A 92 -10.83 5.66 5.48
CA SER A 92 -11.50 4.38 5.33
C SER A 92 -12.19 4.22 4.00
N PHE A 93 -12.47 2.97 3.66
CA PHE A 93 -13.49 2.59 2.68
C PHE A 93 -14.47 1.60 3.33
N ILE A 94 -15.73 1.71 2.94
CA ILE A 94 -16.82 0.84 3.39
C ILE A 94 -17.59 0.45 2.12
N TYR A 95 -17.64 -0.84 1.82
CA TYR A 95 -18.34 -1.37 0.65
C TYR A 95 -19.38 -2.38 1.10
N HIS A 96 -20.63 -2.11 0.79
CA HIS A 96 -21.71 -3.06 0.97
C HIS A 96 -21.77 -3.98 -0.25
N ALA A 97 -21.21 -5.17 -0.08
CA ALA A 97 -21.14 -6.20 -1.13
C ALA A 97 -22.36 -7.12 -1.10
N GLU A 98 -22.35 -8.16 -1.91
CA GLU A 98 -23.37 -9.21 -1.91
C GLU A 98 -23.49 -9.93 -0.56
N ASN A 99 -24.58 -10.67 -0.36
CA ASN A 99 -24.80 -11.55 0.80
C ASN A 99 -24.77 -10.84 2.18
N LYS A 100 -25.25 -9.60 2.25
CA LYS A 100 -25.24 -8.78 3.47
C LYS A 100 -23.86 -8.60 4.09
N GLN A 101 -22.83 -8.62 3.26
CA GLN A 101 -21.46 -8.42 3.68
C GLN A 101 -21.03 -6.97 3.52
N ILE A 102 -20.37 -6.45 4.54
CA ILE A 102 -19.71 -5.14 4.49
C ILE A 102 -18.21 -5.33 4.57
N PHE A 103 -17.50 -4.84 3.55
CA PHE A 103 -16.05 -4.76 3.54
C PHE A 103 -15.62 -3.41 4.12
N LEU A 104 -15.07 -3.45 5.30
CA LEU A 104 -14.53 -2.29 5.98
C LEU A 104 -13.01 -2.29 5.91
N GLY A 105 -12.41 -1.24 5.36
CA GLY A 105 -10.97 -1.06 5.34
C GLY A 105 -10.56 0.28 5.92
N TYR A 106 -9.38 0.33 6.51
CA TYR A 106 -8.76 1.53 7.06
C TYR A 106 -7.30 1.60 6.67
N VAL A 107 -6.88 2.69 6.09
CA VAL A 107 -5.51 2.89 5.62
C VAL A 107 -4.87 4.03 6.38
N ILE A 108 -3.64 3.84 6.83
CA ILE A 108 -2.84 4.86 7.52
C ILE A 108 -1.48 4.93 6.84
N GLY A 109 -1.07 6.13 6.42
CA GLY A 109 0.29 6.39 5.95
C GLY A 109 1.29 6.17 7.08
N LEU A 110 2.42 5.55 6.76
CA LEU A 110 3.45 5.23 7.77
C LEU A 110 4.40 6.41 8.06
N ASP A 111 4.10 7.57 7.47
CA ASP A 111 4.78 8.85 7.72
C ASP A 111 4.20 9.64 8.92
N TYR A 112 3.46 8.98 9.82
CA TYR A 112 2.94 9.61 11.03
C TYR A 112 4.06 10.00 12.02
N GLN A 113 3.81 11.09 12.77
CA GLN A 113 4.83 11.67 13.64
C GLN A 113 4.85 11.09 15.06
N ASN A 114 3.71 10.60 15.55
CA ASN A 114 3.56 10.13 16.93
C ASN A 114 3.83 8.62 17.05
N PRO A 115 4.92 8.19 17.69
CA PRO A 115 5.24 6.76 17.83
C PRO A 115 4.27 5.99 18.75
N HIS A 116 3.40 6.69 19.49
CA HIS A 116 2.33 6.06 20.29
C HIS A 116 1.09 5.73 19.45
N LEU A 117 1.03 6.17 18.18
CA LEU A 117 -0.06 5.81 17.29
C LEU A 117 0.04 4.32 16.90
N SER A 118 -1.04 3.60 17.13
CA SER A 118 -1.20 2.21 16.72
C SER A 118 -2.21 2.14 15.57
N PRO A 119 -1.78 1.83 14.34
CA PRO A 119 -2.71 1.71 13.21
C PRO A 119 -3.86 0.74 13.46
N PHE A 120 -3.59 -0.37 14.13
CA PHE A 120 -4.62 -1.35 14.49
C PHE A 120 -5.66 -0.75 15.45
N ASP A 121 -5.21 -0.08 16.50
CA ASP A 121 -6.13 0.48 17.51
C ASP A 121 -6.89 1.70 16.96
N GLU A 122 -6.29 2.50 16.05
CA GLU A 122 -7.03 3.55 15.33
C GLU A 122 -8.13 2.95 14.45
N PHE A 123 -7.90 1.82 13.80
CA PHE A 123 -8.94 1.12 13.05
C PHE A 123 -10.05 0.61 13.96
N GLN A 124 -9.72 0.06 15.14
CA GLN A 124 -10.75 -0.34 16.11
C GLN A 124 -11.54 0.88 16.62
N ARG A 125 -10.85 1.98 16.91
CA ARG A 125 -11.46 3.25 17.34
C ARG A 125 -12.37 3.84 16.26
N PHE A 126 -11.99 3.76 14.99
CA PHE A 126 -12.81 4.23 13.86
C PHE A 126 -14.21 3.63 13.87
N LYS A 127 -14.35 2.34 14.18
CA LYS A 127 -15.65 1.65 14.24
C LYS A 127 -16.57 2.20 15.34
N THR A 128 -16.04 2.85 16.36
CA THR A 128 -16.84 3.42 17.44
C THR A 128 -17.53 4.73 17.10
N HIS A 129 -17.21 5.35 15.95
CA HIS A 129 -17.86 6.59 15.52
C HIS A 129 -19.37 6.41 15.36
N LYS A 130 -20.18 7.36 15.86
CA LYS A 130 -21.65 7.26 15.90
C LYS A 130 -22.33 6.89 14.58
N ALA A 131 -21.81 7.43 13.47
CA ALA A 131 -22.35 7.12 12.15
C ALA A 131 -21.91 5.75 11.63
N ILE A 132 -20.71 5.29 12.01
CA ILE A 132 -20.10 4.06 11.50
C ILE A 132 -20.58 2.84 12.31
N ARG A 133 -20.61 2.94 13.65
CA ARG A 133 -20.97 1.82 14.52
C ARG A 133 -22.33 1.21 14.20
N LYS A 134 -23.31 2.03 13.82
CA LYS A 134 -24.66 1.58 13.47
C LYS A 134 -24.70 0.57 12.32
N MET A 135 -23.71 0.60 11.42
CA MET A 135 -23.61 -0.35 10.31
C MET A 135 -23.14 -1.74 10.76
N PHE A 136 -22.55 -1.86 11.95
CA PHE A 136 -21.89 -3.08 12.42
C PHE A 136 -22.43 -3.60 13.75
N GLU A 137 -23.24 -2.81 14.49
CA GLU A 137 -23.80 -3.24 15.78
C GLU A 137 -24.69 -4.48 15.60
N GLY A 138 -24.42 -5.53 16.37
CA GLY A 138 -25.11 -6.81 16.25
C GLY A 138 -24.63 -7.67 15.07
N GLY A 139 -23.81 -7.16 14.19
CA GLY A 139 -23.19 -7.91 13.10
C GLY A 139 -22.09 -8.86 13.59
N LYS A 140 -21.64 -9.74 12.70
CA LYS A 140 -20.59 -10.72 12.96
C LYS A 140 -19.39 -10.43 12.08
N ARG A 141 -18.21 -10.19 12.69
CA ARG A 141 -16.95 -10.12 11.96
C ARG A 141 -16.53 -11.52 11.52
N ILE A 142 -16.35 -11.74 10.21
CA ILE A 142 -16.03 -13.06 9.64
C ILE A 142 -14.61 -13.18 9.11
N SER A 143 -13.93 -12.05 8.83
CA SER A 143 -12.54 -12.06 8.36
C SER A 143 -11.81 -10.79 8.78
N PHE A 144 -10.49 -10.90 8.88
CA PHE A 144 -9.57 -9.79 9.12
C PHE A 144 -8.34 -9.95 8.23
N GLY A 145 -7.72 -8.85 7.85
CA GLY A 145 -6.44 -8.85 7.14
C GLY A 145 -5.73 -7.50 7.28
N ALA A 146 -4.41 -7.55 7.22
CA ALA A 146 -3.59 -6.35 7.19
C ALA A 146 -2.49 -6.49 6.14
N ARG A 147 -2.23 -5.43 5.39
CA ARG A 147 -1.18 -5.42 4.36
C ARG A 147 -0.55 -4.04 4.22
N ALA A 148 0.76 -4.04 4.05
CA ALA A 148 1.47 -2.83 3.65
C ALA A 148 1.09 -2.45 2.21
N LEU A 149 1.02 -1.15 1.95
CA LEU A 149 0.75 -0.54 0.66
C LEU A 149 1.91 0.35 0.26
N ILE A 150 2.15 0.47 -1.04
CA ILE A 150 3.16 1.38 -1.57
C ILE A 150 2.47 2.66 -2.05
N GLU A 151 2.92 3.84 -1.61
CA GLU A 151 2.20 5.09 -1.81
C GLU A 151 3.03 6.19 -2.47
N GLY A 152 4.30 5.93 -2.79
CA GLY A 152 5.22 6.94 -3.31
C GLY A 152 4.87 7.49 -4.70
N GLY A 153 4.10 6.73 -5.48
CA GLY A 153 3.66 7.15 -6.81
C GLY A 153 4.78 7.30 -7.82
N LEU A 154 4.52 8.07 -8.89
CA LEU A 154 5.39 8.20 -10.04
C LEU A 154 6.83 8.65 -9.70
N GLN A 155 6.98 9.62 -8.76
CA GLN A 155 8.28 10.19 -8.42
C GLN A 155 9.17 9.23 -7.64
N SER A 156 8.61 8.18 -7.06
CA SER A 156 9.34 7.17 -6.28
C SER A 156 9.51 5.84 -7.03
N LEU A 157 9.05 5.75 -8.30
CA LEU A 157 9.28 4.56 -9.11
C LEU A 157 10.78 4.36 -9.34
N PRO A 158 11.35 3.22 -8.96
CA PRO A 158 12.74 2.90 -9.28
C PRO A 158 12.90 2.69 -10.79
N LYS A 159 14.12 2.56 -11.24
CA LYS A 159 14.41 1.97 -12.54
C LYS A 159 13.90 0.52 -12.54
N MET A 160 12.94 0.21 -13.40
CA MET A 160 12.17 -1.03 -13.33
C MET A 160 12.82 -2.21 -14.04
N PHE A 161 14.05 -2.05 -14.57
CA PHE A 161 14.82 -3.11 -15.20
C PHE A 161 16.26 -3.12 -14.71
N MET A 162 16.87 -4.28 -14.76
CA MET A 162 18.28 -4.53 -14.46
C MET A 162 18.79 -5.67 -15.36
N PRO A 163 20.09 -6.00 -15.37
CA PRO A 163 20.59 -7.12 -16.14
C PRO A 163 19.87 -8.42 -15.79
N GLY A 164 19.18 -9.02 -16.78
CA GLY A 164 18.45 -10.28 -16.65
C GLY A 164 17.16 -10.23 -15.83
N ALA A 165 16.67 -9.04 -15.43
CA ALA A 165 15.46 -8.99 -14.59
C ALA A 165 14.62 -7.71 -14.74
N LEU A 166 13.33 -7.82 -14.33
CA LEU A 166 12.35 -6.74 -14.31
C LEU A 166 11.62 -6.69 -12.96
N LEU A 167 11.24 -5.47 -12.51
CA LEU A 167 10.32 -5.24 -11.41
C LEU A 167 8.94 -4.88 -11.96
N VAL A 168 7.86 -5.49 -11.42
CA VAL A 168 6.48 -5.24 -11.87
C VAL A 168 5.54 -5.00 -10.69
N GLY A 169 4.40 -4.37 -10.96
CA GLY A 169 3.36 -4.16 -9.97
C GLY A 169 3.80 -3.33 -8.76
N CYS A 170 3.33 -3.72 -7.59
CA CYS A 170 3.68 -3.03 -6.35
C CYS A 170 5.15 -3.24 -5.93
N ASP A 171 5.85 -4.21 -6.48
CA ASP A 171 7.29 -4.36 -6.25
C ASP A 171 8.07 -3.21 -6.92
N ALA A 172 7.58 -2.72 -8.06
CA ALA A 172 8.04 -1.50 -8.68
C ALA A 172 7.39 -0.22 -8.11
N GLY A 173 6.22 -0.30 -7.50
CA GLY A 173 5.51 0.85 -6.95
C GLY A 173 4.40 1.43 -7.83
N THR A 174 3.74 0.61 -8.65
CA THR A 174 2.75 1.08 -9.62
C THR A 174 1.35 1.33 -9.06
N LEU A 175 1.14 1.27 -7.73
CA LEU A 175 -0.16 1.53 -7.13
C LEU A 175 -0.61 2.99 -7.38
N ASN A 176 -1.86 3.16 -7.82
CA ASN A 176 -2.50 4.47 -7.85
C ASN A 176 -3.10 4.76 -6.47
N MET A 177 -2.36 5.49 -5.66
CA MET A 177 -2.70 5.77 -4.27
C MET A 177 -4.02 6.55 -4.13
N PRO A 178 -4.29 7.66 -4.86
CA PRO A 178 -5.57 8.39 -4.73
C PRO A 178 -6.81 7.55 -5.02
N LYS A 179 -6.70 6.59 -5.92
CA LYS A 179 -7.79 5.65 -6.23
C LYS A 179 -7.86 4.49 -5.24
N ILE A 180 -6.83 4.27 -4.42
CA ILE A 180 -6.66 3.09 -3.57
C ILE A 180 -6.73 1.80 -4.41
N LYS A 181 -6.21 1.85 -5.63
CA LYS A 181 -6.28 0.76 -6.61
C LYS A 181 -4.90 0.48 -7.20
N GLY A 182 -4.51 -0.79 -7.17
CA GLY A 182 -3.22 -1.24 -7.70
C GLY A 182 -3.32 -2.43 -8.65
N THR A 183 -4.43 -3.17 -8.65
CA THR A 183 -4.58 -4.40 -9.43
C THR A 183 -4.44 -4.13 -10.94
N HIS A 184 -5.17 -3.16 -11.46
CA HIS A 184 -5.15 -2.82 -12.89
C HIS A 184 -3.77 -2.32 -13.36
N THR A 185 -3.10 -1.49 -12.55
CA THR A 185 -1.75 -0.99 -12.85
C THR A 185 -0.70 -2.10 -12.77
N ALA A 186 -0.82 -3.00 -11.78
CA ALA A 186 0.05 -4.16 -11.65
C ALA A 186 -0.10 -5.12 -12.83
N MET A 187 -1.33 -5.45 -13.22
CA MET A 187 -1.62 -6.29 -14.38
C MET A 187 -1.03 -5.70 -15.67
N LYS A 188 -1.27 -4.41 -15.93
CA LYS A 188 -0.71 -3.77 -17.13
C LYS A 188 0.81 -3.70 -17.11
N SER A 189 1.43 -3.46 -15.96
CA SER A 189 2.90 -3.51 -15.86
C SER A 189 3.45 -4.90 -16.17
N GLY A 190 2.76 -5.96 -15.73
CA GLY A 190 3.10 -7.34 -16.07
C GLY A 190 2.94 -7.64 -17.58
N MET A 191 1.88 -7.14 -18.20
CA MET A 191 1.70 -7.27 -19.67
C MET A 191 2.84 -6.60 -20.44
N ILE A 192 3.22 -5.37 -20.07
CA ILE A 192 4.34 -4.66 -20.71
C ILE A 192 5.66 -5.40 -20.48
N ALA A 193 5.85 -5.99 -19.30
CA ALA A 193 7.03 -6.83 -19.02
C ALA A 193 7.08 -8.05 -19.94
N ALA A 194 5.95 -8.75 -20.13
CA ALA A 194 5.86 -9.91 -21.02
C ALA A 194 6.16 -9.53 -22.48
N GLU A 195 5.60 -8.43 -22.98
CA GLU A 195 5.91 -7.87 -24.31
C GLU A 195 7.41 -7.56 -24.45
N THR A 196 8.01 -6.92 -23.44
CA THR A 196 9.44 -6.60 -23.41
C THR A 196 10.32 -7.86 -23.45
N ILE A 197 9.97 -8.87 -22.65
CA ILE A 197 10.72 -10.14 -22.57
C ILE A 197 10.64 -10.88 -23.89
N PHE A 198 9.46 -10.90 -24.52
CA PHE A 198 9.29 -11.50 -25.84
C PHE A 198 10.22 -10.84 -26.88
N GLU A 199 10.24 -9.52 -26.94
CA GLU A 199 11.11 -8.75 -27.83
C GLU A 199 12.60 -8.97 -27.51
N HIS A 200 12.93 -9.07 -26.22
CA HIS A 200 14.29 -9.36 -25.78
C HIS A 200 14.78 -10.73 -26.23
N ILE A 201 13.97 -11.77 -26.06
CA ILE A 201 14.34 -13.15 -26.39
C ILE A 201 14.35 -13.37 -27.89
N LYS A 202 13.33 -12.90 -28.62
CA LYS A 202 13.13 -13.14 -30.05
C LYS A 202 13.96 -12.17 -30.88
N ASN A 203 13.91 -10.89 -30.60
CA ASN A 203 14.47 -9.83 -31.45
C ASN A 203 15.72 -9.17 -30.86
N LYS A 204 16.28 -9.71 -29.76
CA LYS A 204 17.49 -9.22 -29.08
C LYS A 204 17.38 -7.76 -28.61
N ARG A 205 16.17 -7.25 -28.39
CA ARG A 205 15.96 -5.89 -27.85
C ARG A 205 16.47 -5.83 -26.41
N LYS A 206 16.92 -4.64 -25.99
CA LYS A 206 17.38 -4.42 -24.61
C LYS A 206 16.19 -4.42 -23.64
N LEU A 207 16.37 -4.87 -22.39
CA LEU A 207 15.36 -4.81 -21.34
C LEU A 207 14.93 -3.40 -20.96
N SER A 208 15.72 -2.35 -21.31
CA SER A 208 15.31 -0.94 -21.19
C SER A 208 14.06 -0.58 -21.99
N LEU A 209 13.68 -1.39 -22.97
CA LEU A 209 12.40 -1.28 -23.69
C LEU A 209 11.21 -1.27 -22.75
N TYR A 210 11.31 -1.93 -21.59
CA TYR A 210 10.27 -1.94 -20.58
C TYR A 210 9.88 -0.53 -20.11
N GLU A 211 10.87 0.32 -19.79
CA GLU A 211 10.58 1.70 -19.38
C GLU A 211 10.03 2.55 -20.53
N GLU A 212 10.49 2.34 -21.73
CA GLU A 212 10.00 3.04 -22.92
C GLU A 212 8.52 2.75 -23.15
N LEU A 213 8.12 1.46 -23.10
CA LEU A 213 6.73 1.03 -23.24
C LEU A 213 5.88 1.46 -22.06
N PHE A 214 6.42 1.40 -20.83
CA PHE A 214 5.73 1.85 -19.64
C PHE A 214 5.41 3.35 -19.72
N LYS A 215 6.36 4.20 -20.12
CA LYS A 215 6.16 5.65 -20.30
C LYS A 215 5.09 5.99 -21.34
N LYS A 216 4.93 5.14 -22.37
CA LYS A 216 3.89 5.30 -23.39
C LYS A 216 2.53 4.76 -22.97
N SER A 217 2.47 4.00 -21.87
CA SER A 217 1.26 3.33 -21.43
C SER A 217 0.31 4.26 -20.67
N TRP A 218 -0.96 3.88 -20.62
CA TRP A 218 -1.96 4.58 -19.82
C TRP A 218 -1.65 4.51 -18.31
N VAL A 219 -0.91 3.50 -17.84
CA VAL A 219 -0.48 3.43 -16.42
C VAL A 219 0.38 4.62 -16.06
N HIS A 220 1.39 4.92 -16.90
CA HIS A 220 2.23 6.10 -16.68
C HIS A 220 1.40 7.39 -16.70
N GLN A 221 0.46 7.52 -17.63
CA GLN A 221 -0.43 8.70 -17.71
C GLN A 221 -1.27 8.84 -16.44
N GLU A 222 -1.83 7.73 -15.94
CA GLU A 222 -2.64 7.70 -14.74
C GLU A 222 -1.81 8.09 -13.50
N LEU A 223 -0.63 7.49 -13.33
CA LEU A 223 0.29 7.84 -12.23
C LEU A 223 0.78 9.28 -12.34
N HIS A 224 1.01 9.77 -13.55
CA HIS A 224 1.39 11.17 -13.78
C HIS A 224 0.28 12.14 -13.38
N ALA A 225 -0.96 11.84 -13.71
CA ALA A 225 -2.10 12.66 -13.28
C ALA A 225 -2.25 12.70 -11.75
N ALA A 226 -1.96 11.59 -11.07
CA ALA A 226 -2.08 11.45 -9.62
C ALA A 226 -0.87 11.94 -8.81
N ARG A 227 0.24 12.30 -9.47
CA ARG A 227 1.57 12.50 -8.85
C ARG A 227 1.63 13.55 -7.74
N ASN A 228 0.77 14.56 -7.77
CA ASN A 228 0.77 15.65 -6.80
C ASN A 228 -0.12 15.40 -5.58
N VAL A 229 -0.99 14.38 -5.63
CA VAL A 229 -2.01 14.16 -4.58
C VAL A 229 -1.36 13.82 -3.24
N LYS A 230 -0.62 12.70 -3.14
CA LYS A 230 -0.01 12.29 -1.86
C LYS A 230 0.92 13.36 -1.28
N PRO A 231 1.83 13.98 -2.04
CA PRO A 231 2.73 14.99 -1.48
C PRO A 231 2.02 16.22 -0.92
N SER A 232 0.86 16.61 -1.47
CA SER A 232 0.12 17.78 -0.98
C SER A 232 -0.44 17.60 0.44
N PHE A 233 -0.68 16.36 0.87
CA PHE A 233 -1.15 16.07 2.22
C PHE A 233 -0.07 16.30 3.30
N SER A 234 1.18 16.51 2.93
CA SER A 234 2.21 16.98 3.86
C SER A 234 1.89 18.36 4.47
N TRP A 235 1.00 19.12 3.83
CA TRP A 235 0.48 20.41 4.33
C TRP A 235 -0.69 20.26 5.32
N GLY A 236 -1.10 19.03 5.60
CA GLY A 236 -2.25 18.68 6.42
C GLY A 236 -3.52 18.38 5.61
N LEU A 237 -4.51 17.81 6.28
CA LEU A 237 -5.72 17.27 5.63
C LEU A 237 -6.48 18.33 4.82
N LEU A 238 -6.77 19.47 5.40
CA LEU A 238 -7.60 20.50 4.74
C LEU A 238 -6.93 21.07 3.49
N LEU A 239 -5.68 21.50 3.61
CA LEU A 239 -4.94 22.06 2.47
C LEU A 239 -4.68 21.00 1.39
N GLY A 240 -4.40 19.76 1.80
CA GLY A 240 -4.26 18.63 0.87
C GLY A 240 -5.54 18.36 0.07
N ILE A 241 -6.71 18.39 0.71
CA ILE A 241 -8.01 18.21 0.04
C ILE A 241 -8.28 19.37 -0.94
N ILE A 242 -8.11 20.62 -0.52
CA ILE A 242 -8.33 21.80 -1.37
C ILE A 242 -7.41 21.73 -2.59
N PHE A 243 -6.11 21.54 -2.38
CA PHE A 243 -5.15 21.44 -3.48
C PHE A 243 -5.48 20.28 -4.42
N THR A 244 -5.78 19.11 -3.87
CA THR A 244 -6.17 17.93 -4.67
C THR A 244 -7.42 18.21 -5.50
N GLY A 245 -8.43 18.88 -4.93
CA GLY A 245 -9.62 19.31 -5.66
C GLY A 245 -9.26 20.21 -6.85
N ILE A 246 -8.42 21.21 -6.62
CA ILE A 246 -7.94 22.11 -7.67
C ILE A 246 -7.16 21.32 -8.74
N ASP A 247 -6.15 20.54 -8.34
CA ASP A 247 -5.31 19.78 -9.27
C ASP A 247 -6.12 18.77 -10.09
N GLN A 248 -6.99 17.98 -9.45
CA GLN A 248 -7.69 16.89 -10.13
C GLN A 248 -8.96 17.34 -10.88
N ILE A 249 -9.71 18.32 -10.37
CA ILE A 249 -10.97 18.78 -10.99
C ILE A 249 -10.70 19.86 -12.04
N LEU A 250 -9.95 20.93 -11.69
CA LEU A 250 -9.72 22.03 -12.61
C LEU A 250 -8.60 21.70 -13.61
N PHE A 251 -7.47 21.18 -13.13
CA PHE A 251 -6.29 20.94 -13.98
C PHE A 251 -6.19 19.48 -14.46
N ARG A 252 -7.04 18.57 -14.00
CA ARG A 252 -7.05 17.14 -14.37
C ARG A 252 -5.67 16.49 -14.22
N GLY A 253 -4.93 16.84 -13.16
CA GLY A 253 -3.58 16.37 -12.90
C GLY A 253 -2.51 16.90 -13.86
N LYS A 254 -2.78 17.96 -14.61
CA LYS A 254 -1.89 18.53 -15.64
C LYS A 254 -1.10 19.76 -15.17
N LEU A 255 -1.01 20.01 -13.86
CA LEU A 255 -0.15 21.09 -13.36
C LEU A 255 1.28 20.94 -13.89
N PRO A 256 1.98 22.04 -14.24
CA PRO A 256 3.30 21.98 -14.90
C PRO A 256 4.45 21.59 -13.97
N PHE A 257 4.17 21.36 -12.69
CA PHE A 257 5.16 20.98 -11.68
C PHE A 257 4.80 19.64 -11.03
N THR A 258 5.78 19.04 -10.37
CA THR A 258 5.64 17.83 -9.58
C THR A 258 6.10 18.09 -8.15
N LEU A 259 5.20 17.89 -7.19
CA LEU A 259 5.51 17.92 -5.77
C LEU A 259 6.39 16.72 -5.40
N LYS A 260 7.30 16.90 -4.43
CA LYS A 260 8.28 15.89 -4.02
C LYS A 260 7.95 15.36 -2.63
N HIS A 261 8.19 14.08 -2.42
CA HIS A 261 8.35 13.53 -1.07
C HIS A 261 9.73 13.95 -0.54
N LYS A 262 9.74 14.62 0.62
CA LYS A 262 10.97 15.19 1.18
C LYS A 262 11.75 14.21 2.03
N HIS A 263 11.04 13.30 2.69
CA HIS A 263 11.59 12.41 3.71
C HIS A 263 11.05 10.98 3.51
N ALA A 264 11.84 9.98 3.94
CA ALA A 264 11.35 8.63 4.10
C ALA A 264 10.39 8.56 5.32
N ASP A 265 9.47 7.60 5.35
CA ASP A 265 8.43 7.53 6.38
C ASP A 265 9.00 7.52 7.81
N HIS A 266 10.07 6.74 8.04
CA HIS A 266 10.67 6.62 9.37
C HIS A 266 11.31 7.92 9.89
N GLU A 267 11.67 8.84 9.00
CA GLU A 267 12.24 10.15 9.36
C GLU A 267 11.17 11.12 9.90
N ALA A 268 9.88 10.82 9.68
CA ALA A 268 8.78 11.61 10.21
C ALA A 268 8.57 11.42 11.73
N LEU A 269 8.98 10.27 12.28
CA LEU A 269 8.79 9.94 13.69
C LEU A 269 9.53 10.89 14.60
N LYS A 270 8.80 11.41 15.59
CA LYS A 270 9.38 12.24 16.66
C LYS A 270 9.75 11.39 17.87
N PRO A 271 10.68 11.85 18.72
CA PRO A 271 11.01 11.15 19.97
C PRO A 271 9.75 10.94 20.82
N ALA A 272 9.54 9.71 21.33
CA ALA A 272 8.36 9.34 22.11
C ALA A 272 8.14 10.25 23.35
N SER A 273 9.23 10.70 23.97
CA SER A 273 9.18 11.62 25.13
C SER A 273 8.59 13.00 24.81
N LYS A 274 8.56 13.40 23.54
CA LYS A 274 8.04 14.69 23.06
C LYS A 274 6.62 14.61 22.49
N MET A 275 6.03 13.41 22.47
CA MET A 275 4.72 13.19 21.85
C MET A 275 3.69 12.78 22.91
N PRO A 276 2.44 13.22 22.78
CA PRO A 276 1.39 12.80 23.70
C PRO A 276 1.14 11.30 23.57
N LYS A 277 0.99 10.64 24.72
CA LYS A 277 0.52 9.25 24.75
C LYS A 277 -0.92 9.19 24.23
N ILE A 278 -1.22 8.14 23.49
CA ILE A 278 -2.57 7.85 23.01
C ILE A 278 -3.08 6.67 23.84
N GLU A 279 -4.15 6.88 24.56
CA GLU A 279 -4.84 5.83 25.31
C GLU A 279 -5.96 5.26 24.44
N TYR A 280 -5.87 3.97 24.17
CA TYR A 280 -6.90 3.27 23.42
C TYR A 280 -7.85 2.54 24.37
N PRO A 281 -9.17 2.62 24.15
CA PRO A 281 -10.12 1.88 24.97
C PRO A 281 -9.91 0.36 24.79
N LYS A 282 -10.16 -0.38 25.85
CA LYS A 282 -10.14 -1.85 25.78
C LYS A 282 -11.19 -2.33 24.78
N PRO A 283 -10.87 -3.31 23.93
CA PRO A 283 -11.83 -3.92 23.02
C PRO A 283 -13.03 -4.53 23.76
N ASP A 284 -14.22 -4.39 23.18
CA ASP A 284 -15.47 -4.91 23.75
C ASP A 284 -15.79 -6.36 23.30
N GLY A 285 -15.04 -6.91 22.37
CA GLY A 285 -15.24 -8.24 21.80
C GLY A 285 -16.48 -8.38 20.89
N LYS A 286 -17.18 -7.26 20.61
CA LYS A 286 -18.40 -7.21 19.77
C LYS A 286 -18.19 -6.35 18.54
N LEU A 287 -17.84 -5.09 18.73
CA LEU A 287 -17.55 -4.14 17.67
C LEU A 287 -16.03 -3.95 17.50
N THR A 288 -15.32 -3.98 18.62
CA THR A 288 -13.86 -3.79 18.68
C THR A 288 -13.18 -5.03 19.24
N PHE A 289 -12.01 -5.37 18.71
CA PHE A 289 -11.33 -6.63 18.99
C PHE A 289 -9.85 -6.39 19.29
N ASP A 290 -9.22 -7.32 20.00
CA ASP A 290 -7.79 -7.35 20.20
C ASP A 290 -7.04 -7.91 18.96
N LYS A 291 -5.71 -7.77 18.96
CA LYS A 291 -4.87 -8.22 17.85
C LYS A 291 -4.87 -9.73 17.69
N THR A 292 -4.89 -10.49 18.78
CA THR A 292 -4.82 -11.96 18.75
C THR A 292 -6.07 -12.55 18.12
N SER A 293 -7.26 -12.12 18.58
CA SER A 293 -8.53 -12.56 18.00
C SER A 293 -8.72 -12.09 16.54
N SER A 294 -8.07 -10.99 16.16
CA SER A 294 -8.10 -10.53 14.76
C SER A 294 -7.19 -11.38 13.87
N VAL A 295 -5.98 -11.69 14.30
CA VAL A 295 -5.05 -12.55 13.54
C VAL A 295 -5.61 -13.95 13.35
N TYR A 296 -6.36 -14.48 14.31
CA TYR A 296 -7.03 -15.78 14.18
C TYR A 296 -7.97 -15.86 12.97
N LEU A 297 -8.52 -14.73 12.52
CA LEU A 297 -9.44 -14.66 11.36
C LEU A 297 -8.70 -14.34 10.02
N THR A 298 -7.39 -14.42 9.98
CA THR A 298 -6.64 -14.12 8.73
C THR A 298 -6.56 -15.31 7.76
N GLY A 299 -6.89 -16.52 8.20
CA GLY A 299 -6.82 -17.76 7.40
C GLY A 299 -5.49 -18.47 7.56
#